data_9da4724a399b0807dcc280153e837f09
#
_entry.id   9da4724a399b0807dcc280153e837f09
#
_cell.length_a   1.000
_cell.length_b   1.000
_cell.length_c   1.000
_cell.angle_alpha   90.00
_cell.angle_beta   90.00
_cell.angle_gamma   90.00
#
_symmetry.space_group_name_H-M   'P 1'
#
loop_
_entity.id
_entity.type
_entity.pdbx_description
1 polymer ?
#
loop_
_entity_poly.entity_id
_entity_poly.type
_entity_poly.pdbx_seq_one_letter_code
_entity_poly.pdbx_strand_id
1 'polypeptide(L)'
;MTKIKICGITNEADALFCAEAGADFLGFIFVPSSPRHIEPEKAGEIAKRLREMPNPPKIVGVFQDASADYIREIHNVVFLDVVQLHGSESDDDIRALGIPAIKTLHVGGTLPDTHATPTAAWLLFDTFDERRSGGTGRRFDWSLLATYERSKPFFLSGGLTPDNVVAAVSMVRPDAIDVASGVEASPGVKDHDKVARLFERVRRA
;
A
#
# COMPACT_ATOMS: atom_id res chain seq x y z
N MET A 1 1.12 17.51 4.03
CA MET A 1 0.94 16.45 5.06
C MET A 1 1.09 15.10 4.37
N THR A 2 1.86 14.20 4.93
CA THR A 2 2.09 12.85 4.38
C THR A 2 0.80 12.04 4.42
N LYS A 3 0.39 11.45 3.30
CA LYS A 3 -0.81 10.60 3.19
C LYS A 3 -0.58 9.25 3.86
N ILE A 4 -1.65 8.59 4.27
CA ILE A 4 -1.59 7.30 4.97
C ILE A 4 -2.37 6.25 4.21
N LYS A 5 -1.70 5.15 3.86
CA LYS A 5 -2.31 3.91 3.34
C LYS A 5 -2.23 2.83 4.42
N ILE A 6 -3.37 2.18 4.69
CA ILE A 6 -3.44 0.96 5.49
C ILE A 6 -3.71 -0.20 4.55
N CYS A 7 -2.79 -1.16 4.51
CA CYS A 7 -2.81 -2.29 3.57
C CYS A 7 -3.19 -3.60 4.25
N GLY A 8 -3.78 -4.53 3.49
CA GLY A 8 -4.18 -5.84 3.99
C GLY A 8 -5.45 -5.80 4.83
N ILE A 9 -6.44 -5.05 4.38
CA ILE A 9 -7.78 -5.04 4.94
C ILE A 9 -8.51 -6.34 4.52
N THR A 10 -9.11 -7.03 5.48
CA THR A 10 -9.81 -8.31 5.26
C THR A 10 -11.22 -8.34 5.85
N ASN A 11 -11.61 -7.31 6.58
CA ASN A 11 -12.93 -7.21 7.21
C ASN A 11 -13.44 -5.76 7.26
N GLU A 12 -14.76 -5.61 7.38
CA GLU A 12 -15.44 -4.31 7.35
C GLU A 12 -15.12 -3.45 8.57
N ALA A 13 -15.04 -4.05 9.76
CA ALA A 13 -14.78 -3.30 10.99
C ALA A 13 -13.44 -2.57 10.95
N ASP A 14 -12.38 -3.26 10.50
CA ASP A 14 -11.06 -2.66 10.32
C ASP A 14 -11.06 -1.60 9.22
N ALA A 15 -11.79 -1.84 8.12
CA ALA A 15 -11.92 -0.88 7.02
C ALA A 15 -12.54 0.43 7.48
N LEU A 16 -13.68 0.36 8.16
CA LEU A 16 -14.40 1.53 8.66
C LEU A 16 -13.57 2.28 9.71
N PHE A 17 -12.97 1.55 10.67
CA PHE A 17 -12.10 2.17 11.67
C PHE A 17 -10.93 2.92 11.06
N CYS A 18 -10.23 2.32 10.09
CA CYS A 18 -9.11 2.98 9.41
C CYS A 18 -9.57 4.21 8.61
N ALA A 19 -10.72 4.14 7.95
CA ALA A 19 -11.29 5.26 7.22
C ALA A 19 -11.68 6.42 8.14
N GLU A 20 -12.33 6.13 9.28
CA GLU A 20 -12.69 7.11 10.32
C GLU A 20 -11.46 7.73 10.96
N ALA A 21 -10.36 6.97 11.14
CA ALA A 21 -9.09 7.49 11.58
C ALA A 21 -8.46 8.46 10.56
N GLY A 22 -8.93 8.47 9.31
CA GLY A 22 -8.52 9.39 8.24
C GLY A 22 -7.50 8.78 7.27
N ALA A 23 -7.62 7.48 6.98
CA ALA A 23 -6.82 6.85 5.94
C ALA A 23 -7.14 7.47 4.56
N ASP A 24 -6.09 7.84 3.80
CA ASP A 24 -6.23 8.32 2.44
C ASP A 24 -6.42 7.17 1.45
N PHE A 25 -5.89 5.97 1.79
CA PHE A 25 -5.96 4.78 0.97
C PHE A 25 -6.19 3.55 1.85
N LEU A 26 -7.00 2.60 1.35
CA LEU A 26 -7.15 1.26 1.92
C LEU A 26 -6.79 0.20 0.89
N GLY A 27 -5.91 -0.74 1.27
CA GLY A 27 -5.39 -1.79 0.38
C GLY A 27 -6.05 -3.13 0.64
N PHE A 28 -6.64 -3.73 -0.39
CA PHE A 28 -7.14 -5.10 -0.45
C PHE A 28 -6.15 -5.97 -1.24
N ILE A 29 -5.73 -7.10 -0.70
CA ILE A 29 -4.70 -7.96 -1.29
C ILE A 29 -5.36 -9.14 -2.02
N PHE A 30 -5.21 -9.17 -3.35
CA PHE A 30 -5.72 -10.21 -4.24
C PHE A 30 -4.61 -11.19 -4.67
N VAL A 31 -3.69 -11.49 -3.75
CA VAL A 31 -2.62 -12.48 -3.92
C VAL A 31 -2.98 -13.72 -3.12
N PRO A 32 -3.34 -14.87 -3.75
CA PRO A 32 -3.88 -16.03 -3.05
C PRO A 32 -2.97 -16.63 -1.97
N SER A 33 -1.65 -16.50 -2.13
CA SER A 33 -0.67 -16.98 -1.14
C SER A 33 -0.50 -16.06 0.07
N SER A 34 -1.09 -14.86 0.04
CA SER A 34 -0.99 -13.89 1.13
C SER A 34 -1.89 -14.28 2.30
N PRO A 35 -1.39 -14.23 3.55
CA PRO A 35 -2.25 -14.42 4.73
C PRO A 35 -3.26 -13.27 4.93
N ARG A 36 -3.18 -12.24 4.09
CA ARG A 36 -4.09 -11.07 4.06
C ARG A 36 -4.94 -11.05 2.79
N HIS A 37 -5.04 -12.20 2.10
CA HIS A 37 -5.90 -12.34 0.94
C HIS A 37 -7.36 -12.08 1.30
N ILE A 38 -8.09 -11.44 0.40
CA ILE A 38 -9.53 -11.22 0.50
C ILE A 38 -10.19 -11.57 -0.83
N GLU A 39 -11.36 -12.19 -0.77
CA GLU A 39 -12.15 -12.50 -1.96
C GLU A 39 -12.73 -11.23 -2.58
N PRO A 40 -12.78 -11.11 -3.93
CA PRO A 40 -13.25 -9.92 -4.63
C PRO A 40 -14.65 -9.45 -4.21
N GLU A 41 -15.58 -10.38 -4.03
CA GLU A 41 -16.95 -10.07 -3.64
C GLU A 41 -17.00 -9.39 -2.27
N LYS A 42 -16.27 -9.95 -1.30
CA LYS A 42 -16.18 -9.38 0.05
C LYS A 42 -15.49 -8.00 0.03
N ALA A 43 -14.44 -7.85 -0.75
CA ALA A 43 -13.78 -6.55 -0.94
C ALA A 43 -14.72 -5.53 -1.57
N GLY A 44 -15.55 -5.95 -2.54
CA GLY A 44 -16.57 -5.12 -3.19
C GLY A 44 -17.64 -4.63 -2.22
N GLU A 45 -18.14 -5.51 -1.33
CA GLU A 45 -19.08 -5.13 -0.28
C GLU A 45 -18.49 -4.07 0.66
N ILE A 46 -17.25 -4.28 1.14
CA ILE A 46 -16.55 -3.32 2.00
C ILE A 46 -16.31 -1.99 1.26
N ALA A 47 -15.84 -2.05 0.02
CA ALA A 47 -15.60 -0.86 -0.79
C ALA A 47 -16.87 -0.03 -1.03
N LYS A 48 -18.02 -0.69 -1.21
CA LYS A 48 -19.32 -0.03 -1.32
C LYS A 48 -19.65 0.75 -0.04
N ARG A 49 -19.48 0.13 1.13
CA ARG A 49 -19.71 0.78 2.43
C ARG A 49 -18.79 1.99 2.65
N LEU A 50 -17.51 1.85 2.29
CA LEU A 50 -16.55 2.95 2.40
C LEU A 50 -16.95 4.15 1.53
N ARG A 51 -17.49 3.93 0.32
CA ARG A 51 -17.93 5.01 -0.58
C ARG A 51 -19.15 5.79 -0.09
N GLU A 52 -19.91 5.26 0.86
CA GLU A 52 -21.02 5.96 1.50
C GLU A 52 -20.53 6.98 2.56
N MET A 53 -19.25 6.95 2.93
CA MET A 53 -18.67 7.88 3.91
C MET A 53 -18.50 9.29 3.32
N PRO A 54 -18.56 10.36 4.13
CA PRO A 54 -18.38 11.74 3.64
C PRO A 54 -17.05 12.01 2.97
N ASN A 55 -15.97 11.35 3.44
CA ASN A 55 -14.61 11.44 2.91
C ASN A 55 -14.06 10.04 2.70
N PRO A 56 -14.47 9.34 1.64
CA PRO A 56 -14.07 7.96 1.44
C PRO A 56 -12.57 7.87 1.09
N PRO A 57 -11.84 6.89 1.63
CA PRO A 57 -10.48 6.59 1.21
C PRO A 57 -10.47 6.05 -0.22
N LYS A 58 -9.36 6.20 -0.93
CA LYS A 58 -9.14 5.53 -2.21
C LYS A 58 -8.95 4.04 -2.01
N ILE A 59 -9.62 3.25 -2.82
CA ILE A 59 -9.56 1.79 -2.79
C ILE A 59 -8.41 1.30 -3.66
N VAL A 60 -7.45 0.60 -3.06
CA VAL A 60 -6.27 0.06 -3.73
C VAL A 60 -6.34 -1.46 -3.79
N GLY A 61 -6.33 -2.04 -4.99
CA GLY A 61 -6.14 -3.48 -5.19
C GLY A 61 -4.66 -3.81 -5.30
N VAL A 62 -4.17 -4.75 -4.49
CA VAL A 62 -2.77 -5.20 -4.51
C VAL A 62 -2.68 -6.52 -5.23
N PHE A 63 -1.81 -6.58 -6.24
CA PHE A 63 -1.59 -7.74 -7.11
C PHE A 63 -0.10 -8.04 -7.19
N GLN A 64 0.23 -9.29 -7.50
CA GLN A 64 1.59 -9.74 -7.76
C GLN A 64 1.58 -10.67 -8.96
N ASP A 65 2.27 -10.27 -10.04
CA ASP A 65 2.41 -11.03 -11.29
C ASP A 65 1.08 -11.57 -11.85
N ALA A 66 -0.01 -10.81 -11.65
CA ALA A 66 -1.35 -11.16 -12.09
C ALA A 66 -1.58 -10.71 -13.54
N SER A 67 -2.42 -11.46 -14.28
CA SER A 67 -2.79 -11.08 -15.63
C SER A 67 -3.65 -9.81 -15.64
N ALA A 68 -3.54 -9.02 -16.72
CA ALA A 68 -4.34 -7.81 -16.89
C ALA A 68 -5.86 -8.10 -16.86
N ASP A 69 -6.28 -9.25 -17.39
CA ASP A 69 -7.69 -9.65 -17.40
C ASP A 69 -8.20 -9.93 -15.99
N TYR A 70 -7.43 -10.65 -15.17
CA TYR A 70 -7.78 -10.89 -13.77
C TYR A 70 -7.87 -9.58 -12.97
N ILE A 71 -6.94 -8.64 -13.19
CA ILE A 71 -6.98 -7.32 -12.54
C ILE A 71 -8.24 -6.56 -12.96
N ARG A 72 -8.64 -6.61 -14.25
CA ARG A 72 -9.86 -5.96 -14.75
C ARG A 72 -11.13 -6.60 -14.19
N GLU A 73 -11.19 -7.94 -14.08
CA GLU A 73 -12.30 -8.64 -13.45
C GLU A 73 -12.52 -8.15 -12.01
N ILE A 74 -11.45 -8.10 -11.21
CA ILE A 74 -11.52 -7.57 -9.84
C ILE A 74 -11.88 -6.09 -9.82
N HIS A 75 -11.29 -5.27 -10.71
CA HIS A 75 -11.66 -3.86 -10.80
C HIS A 75 -13.15 -3.67 -11.07
N ASN A 76 -13.77 -4.48 -11.92
CA ASN A 76 -15.20 -4.39 -12.22
C ASN A 76 -16.09 -4.78 -11.03
N VAL A 77 -15.62 -5.63 -10.11
CA VAL A 77 -16.35 -6.03 -8.90
C VAL A 77 -16.15 -5.02 -7.77
N VAL A 78 -14.91 -4.56 -7.57
CA VAL A 78 -14.52 -3.74 -6.41
C VAL A 78 -14.55 -2.26 -6.71
N PHE A 79 -14.47 -1.86 -8.00
CA PHE A 79 -14.32 -0.49 -8.48
C PHE A 79 -13.06 0.18 -7.90
N LEU A 80 -11.90 -0.44 -8.13
CA LEU A 80 -10.61 0.05 -7.62
C LEU A 80 -10.30 1.46 -8.15
N ASP A 81 -9.84 2.35 -7.27
CA ASP A 81 -9.34 3.68 -7.66
C ASP A 81 -7.90 3.62 -8.17
N VAL A 82 -7.12 2.65 -7.65
CA VAL A 82 -5.71 2.46 -7.95
C VAL A 82 -5.38 0.97 -7.88
N VAL A 83 -4.50 0.49 -8.75
CA VAL A 83 -3.88 -0.84 -8.63
C VAL A 83 -2.45 -0.71 -8.10
N GLN A 84 -2.06 -1.57 -7.18
CA GLN A 84 -0.68 -1.69 -6.72
C GLN A 84 -0.09 -2.98 -7.28
N LEU A 85 0.98 -2.86 -8.04
CA LEU A 85 1.68 -3.96 -8.69
C LEU A 85 2.95 -4.26 -7.87
N HIS A 86 2.95 -5.42 -7.22
CA HIS A 86 3.95 -5.81 -6.22
C HIS A 86 4.93 -6.88 -6.71
N GLY A 87 4.82 -7.29 -7.96
CA GLY A 87 5.67 -8.27 -8.63
C GLY A 87 6.64 -7.65 -9.62
N SER A 88 6.89 -8.37 -10.71
CA SER A 88 7.83 -8.03 -11.79
C SER A 88 7.17 -7.33 -12.99
N GLU A 89 5.95 -6.82 -12.82
CA GLU A 89 5.16 -6.20 -13.88
C GLU A 89 5.93 -5.04 -14.56
N SER A 90 5.94 -5.07 -15.89
CA SER A 90 6.61 -4.09 -16.75
C SER A 90 5.79 -2.80 -16.93
N ASP A 91 6.39 -1.78 -17.56
CA ASP A 91 5.68 -0.55 -17.93
C ASP A 91 4.58 -0.81 -18.97
N ASP A 92 4.78 -1.77 -19.87
CA ASP A 92 3.77 -2.16 -20.85
C ASP A 92 2.56 -2.83 -20.18
N ASP A 93 2.77 -3.64 -19.15
CA ASP A 93 1.69 -4.20 -18.33
C ASP A 93 0.88 -3.10 -17.65
N ILE A 94 1.57 -2.10 -17.06
CA ILE A 94 0.94 -0.94 -16.43
C ILE A 94 0.08 -0.17 -17.44
N ARG A 95 0.65 0.11 -18.61
CA ARG A 95 -0.04 0.85 -19.68
C ARG A 95 -1.28 0.13 -20.18
N ALA A 96 -1.19 -1.20 -20.30
CA ALA A 96 -2.29 -2.04 -20.77
C ALA A 96 -3.48 -2.06 -19.81
N LEU A 97 -3.29 -1.79 -18.52
CA LEU A 97 -4.39 -1.78 -17.54
C LEU A 97 -5.36 -0.60 -17.73
N GLY A 98 -4.85 0.58 -18.08
CA GLY A 98 -5.67 1.80 -18.17
C GLY A 98 -6.20 2.30 -16.81
N ILE A 99 -5.71 1.77 -15.70
CA ILE A 99 -6.06 2.12 -14.33
C ILE A 99 -4.83 2.78 -13.69
N PRO A 100 -4.98 3.87 -12.90
CA PRO A 100 -3.85 4.45 -12.18
C PRO A 100 -3.10 3.39 -11.35
N ALA A 101 -1.77 3.33 -11.49
CA ALA A 101 -0.97 2.29 -10.85
C ALA A 101 0.07 2.84 -9.87
N ILE A 102 0.26 2.11 -8.78
CA ILE A 102 1.42 2.18 -7.88
C ILE A 102 2.34 1.03 -8.26
N LYS A 103 3.58 1.31 -8.68
CA LYS A 103 4.58 0.25 -8.89
C LYS A 103 5.43 0.09 -7.64
N THR A 104 5.46 -1.12 -7.09
CA THR A 104 6.33 -1.45 -5.98
C THR A 104 7.73 -1.73 -6.48
N LEU A 105 8.71 -1.11 -5.84
CA LEU A 105 10.13 -1.28 -6.03
C LEU A 105 10.73 -1.84 -4.75
N HIS A 106 11.31 -3.03 -4.83
CA HIS A 106 11.92 -3.69 -3.68
C HIS A 106 13.34 -3.17 -3.45
N VAL A 107 13.58 -2.55 -2.30
CA VAL A 107 14.86 -1.97 -1.91
C VAL A 107 15.66 -2.97 -1.09
N GLY A 108 16.81 -3.38 -1.64
CA GLY A 108 17.83 -4.18 -0.94
C GLY A 108 18.98 -3.30 -0.44
N GLY A 109 20.21 -3.60 -0.86
CA GLY A 109 21.40 -2.79 -0.56
C GLY A 109 21.58 -1.54 -1.42
N THR A 110 20.82 -1.41 -2.52
CA THR A 110 20.87 -0.27 -3.46
C THR A 110 19.46 0.12 -3.88
N LEU A 111 19.29 1.35 -4.34
CA LEU A 111 18.04 1.81 -4.92
C LEU A 111 17.84 1.16 -6.31
N PRO A 112 16.67 0.58 -6.57
CA PRO A 112 16.34 0.02 -7.88
C PRO A 112 16.17 1.14 -8.94
N ASP A 113 16.10 0.76 -10.23
CA ASP A 113 15.84 1.71 -11.31
C ASP A 113 14.41 2.31 -11.15
N THR A 114 14.36 3.58 -10.81
CA THR A 114 13.12 4.34 -10.59
C THR A 114 12.51 4.86 -11.89
N HIS A 115 13.17 4.70 -13.02
CA HIS A 115 12.71 5.12 -14.35
C HIS A 115 12.16 3.98 -15.20
N ALA A 116 12.30 2.73 -14.74
CA ALA A 116 11.85 1.54 -15.48
C ALA A 116 10.34 1.51 -15.76
N THR A 117 9.53 2.23 -14.98
CA THR A 117 8.06 2.25 -15.12
C THR A 117 7.52 3.69 -15.20
N PRO A 118 7.76 4.40 -16.32
CA PRO A 118 7.35 5.80 -16.48
C PRO A 118 5.82 5.99 -16.48
N THR A 119 5.03 4.98 -16.82
CA THR A 119 3.55 5.04 -16.82
C THR A 119 2.95 4.96 -15.41
N ALA A 120 3.66 4.39 -14.42
CA ALA A 120 3.18 4.34 -13.05
C ALA A 120 2.90 5.74 -12.49
N ALA A 121 1.73 5.93 -11.88
CA ALA A 121 1.34 7.20 -11.26
C ALA A 121 2.10 7.46 -9.96
N TRP A 122 2.48 6.40 -9.25
CA TRP A 122 3.22 6.41 -7.99
C TRP A 122 4.25 5.30 -7.95
N LEU A 123 5.34 5.52 -7.22
CA LEU A 123 6.24 4.45 -6.80
C LEU A 123 5.93 4.06 -5.34
N LEU A 124 6.23 2.83 -4.97
CA LEU A 124 6.21 2.38 -3.59
C LEU A 124 7.55 1.68 -3.31
N PHE A 125 8.29 2.19 -2.34
CA PHE A 125 9.54 1.57 -1.91
C PHE A 125 9.27 0.66 -0.72
N ASP A 126 9.50 -0.64 -0.90
CA ASP A 126 9.34 -1.67 0.13
C ASP A 126 10.64 -2.41 0.38
N THR A 127 10.76 -3.03 1.55
CA THR A 127 11.94 -3.83 1.91
C THR A 127 12.03 -5.08 1.04
N PHE A 128 13.20 -5.34 0.46
CA PHE A 128 13.48 -6.61 -0.20
C PHE A 128 13.63 -7.73 0.83
N ASP A 129 12.88 -8.81 0.66
CA ASP A 129 13.03 -10.04 1.45
C ASP A 129 12.97 -11.26 0.54
N GLU A 130 14.11 -11.94 0.40
CA GLU A 130 14.24 -13.15 -0.45
C GLU A 130 13.31 -14.30 -0.03
N ARG A 131 12.80 -14.28 1.19
CA ARG A 131 12.02 -15.39 1.77
C ARG A 131 10.52 -15.19 1.73
N ARG A 132 10.03 -13.97 1.48
CA ARG A 132 8.59 -13.65 1.47
C ARG A 132 8.27 -12.42 0.63
N SER A 133 7.21 -12.49 -0.15
CA SER A 133 6.61 -11.35 -0.87
C SER A 133 5.90 -10.42 0.11
N GLY A 134 6.65 -9.51 0.73
CA GLY A 134 6.11 -8.43 1.57
C GLY A 134 5.72 -8.79 3.02
N GLY A 135 5.60 -7.78 3.85
CA GLY A 135 5.03 -7.88 5.21
C GLY A 135 5.90 -8.53 6.29
N THR A 136 7.22 -8.57 6.13
CA THR A 136 8.15 -9.22 7.08
C THR A 136 8.46 -8.40 8.33
N GLY A 137 8.11 -7.10 8.33
CA GLY A 137 8.42 -6.18 9.44
C GLY A 137 9.89 -5.73 9.49
N ARG A 138 10.74 -6.19 8.54
CA ARG A 138 12.11 -5.70 8.41
C ARG A 138 12.13 -4.35 7.71
N ARG A 139 13.19 -3.57 7.94
CA ARG A 139 13.42 -2.27 7.31
C ARG A 139 14.64 -2.36 6.42
N PHE A 140 14.58 -1.74 5.23
CA PHE A 140 15.77 -1.35 4.51
C PHE A 140 16.36 -0.05 5.08
N ASP A 141 17.56 0.28 4.69
CA ASP A 141 18.17 1.57 5.06
C ASP A 141 17.47 2.71 4.32
N TRP A 142 16.61 3.43 5.02
CA TRP A 142 15.86 4.55 4.45
C TRP A 142 16.74 5.68 3.92
N SER A 143 18.02 5.78 4.33
CA SER A 143 18.96 6.77 3.82
C SER A 143 19.22 6.61 2.32
N LEU A 144 19.02 5.39 1.77
CA LEU A 144 19.10 5.15 0.33
C LEU A 144 18.12 6.02 -0.47
N LEU A 145 16.97 6.36 0.10
CA LEU A 145 15.99 7.23 -0.55
C LEU A 145 16.42 8.70 -0.62
N ALA A 146 17.48 9.10 0.07
CA ALA A 146 18.07 10.43 -0.08
C ALA A 146 18.63 10.67 -1.48
N THR A 147 18.97 9.60 -2.21
CA THR A 147 19.46 9.66 -3.61
C THR A 147 18.34 9.57 -4.66
N TYR A 148 17.10 9.39 -4.24
CA TYR A 148 15.95 9.37 -5.16
C TYR A 148 15.64 10.76 -5.70
N GLU A 149 15.69 10.92 -7.01
CA GLU A 149 15.51 12.23 -7.71
C GLU A 149 14.09 12.78 -7.67
N ARG A 150 13.15 12.08 -6.98
CA ARG A 150 11.73 12.45 -6.86
C ARG A 150 11.04 12.74 -8.19
N SER A 151 11.35 11.93 -9.20
CA SER A 151 10.69 11.99 -10.51
C SER A 151 9.20 11.73 -10.44
N LYS A 152 8.74 11.04 -9.39
CA LYS A 152 7.32 10.72 -9.12
C LYS A 152 7.01 10.81 -7.62
N PRO A 153 5.74 11.07 -7.25
CA PRO A 153 5.30 10.90 -5.88
C PRO A 153 5.46 9.44 -5.44
N PHE A 154 5.75 9.22 -4.16
CA PHE A 154 6.04 7.86 -3.70
C PHE A 154 5.50 7.56 -2.31
N PHE A 155 5.25 6.26 -2.11
CA PHE A 155 4.96 5.65 -0.82
C PHE A 155 6.23 5.08 -0.21
N LEU A 156 6.42 5.32 1.09
CA LEU A 156 7.39 4.58 1.90
C LEU A 156 6.68 3.41 2.57
N SER A 157 7.19 2.20 2.38
CA SER A 157 6.74 0.97 3.02
C SER A 157 7.91 0.24 3.69
N GLY A 158 7.67 -0.95 4.22
CA GLY A 158 8.69 -1.80 4.82
C GLY A 158 8.94 -1.54 6.30
N GLY A 159 8.28 -2.32 7.16
CA GLY A 159 8.51 -2.33 8.60
C GLY A 159 8.13 -1.05 9.35
N LEU A 160 7.24 -0.23 8.79
CA LEU A 160 6.70 0.95 9.46
C LEU A 160 5.77 0.54 10.60
N THR A 161 5.93 1.20 11.74
CA THR A 161 5.14 1.02 12.96
C THR A 161 4.85 2.39 13.59
N PRO A 162 3.90 2.49 14.53
CA PRO A 162 3.71 3.72 15.27
C PRO A 162 5.00 4.24 15.94
N ASP A 163 5.93 3.35 16.30
CA ASP A 163 7.12 3.74 17.06
C ASP A 163 8.25 4.30 16.19
N ASN A 164 8.28 4.00 14.88
CA ASN A 164 9.33 4.46 13.98
C ASN A 164 8.85 5.44 12.89
N VAL A 165 7.54 5.60 12.72
CA VAL A 165 6.98 6.36 11.59
C VAL A 165 7.39 7.83 11.60
N VAL A 166 7.52 8.48 12.77
CA VAL A 166 7.94 9.88 12.86
C VAL A 166 9.36 10.06 12.33
N ALA A 167 10.28 9.17 12.73
CA ALA A 167 11.65 9.19 12.22
C ALA A 167 11.71 8.94 10.71
N ALA A 168 10.91 7.97 10.23
CA ALA A 168 10.81 7.66 8.82
C ALA A 168 10.31 8.86 7.99
N VAL A 169 9.20 9.47 8.39
CA VAL A 169 8.61 10.62 7.70
C VAL A 169 9.55 11.82 7.73
N SER A 170 10.17 12.12 8.87
CA SER A 170 11.10 13.25 9.00
C SER A 170 12.35 13.09 8.14
N MET A 171 12.88 11.85 8.05
CA MET A 171 14.09 11.54 7.28
C MET A 171 13.82 11.54 5.78
N VAL A 172 12.77 10.82 5.33
CA VAL A 172 12.51 10.50 3.94
C VAL A 172 11.59 11.53 3.27
N ARG A 173 10.69 12.14 4.05
CA ARG A 173 9.62 13.05 3.58
C ARG A 173 8.83 12.46 2.41
N PRO A 174 8.26 11.27 2.57
CA PRO A 174 7.49 10.63 1.51
C PRO A 174 6.17 11.36 1.29
N ASP A 175 5.60 11.23 0.09
CA ASP A 175 4.26 11.76 -0.21
C ASP A 175 3.17 10.96 0.51
N ALA A 176 3.43 9.67 0.70
CA ALA A 176 2.57 8.77 1.46
C ALA A 176 3.38 7.69 2.20
N ILE A 177 2.80 7.12 3.24
CA ILE A 177 3.29 5.89 3.88
C ILE A 177 2.33 4.74 3.60
N ASP A 178 2.86 3.51 3.55
CA ASP A 178 2.08 2.28 3.44
C ASP A 178 2.38 1.36 4.61
N VAL A 179 1.36 1.01 5.40
CA VAL A 179 1.53 0.20 6.62
C VAL A 179 0.55 -0.97 6.59
N ALA A 180 1.11 -2.18 6.78
CA ALA A 180 0.32 -3.41 6.94
C ALA A 180 0.57 -4.04 8.32
N SER A 181 1.61 -4.85 8.45
CA SER A 181 1.90 -5.63 9.66
C SER A 181 2.18 -4.79 10.90
N GLY A 182 2.72 -3.57 10.74
CA GLY A 182 3.06 -2.69 11.86
C GLY A 182 1.86 -2.20 12.69
N VAL A 183 0.64 -2.35 12.17
CA VAL A 183 -0.60 -2.00 12.85
C VAL A 183 -1.56 -3.19 12.97
N GLU A 184 -1.05 -4.42 12.95
CA GLU A 184 -1.84 -5.63 13.08
C GLU A 184 -1.75 -6.26 14.48
N ALA A 185 -2.84 -6.89 14.90
CA ALA A 185 -2.90 -7.83 16.03
C ALA A 185 -2.47 -9.24 15.57
N SER A 186 -2.91 -9.62 14.36
CA SER A 186 -2.50 -10.83 13.64
C SER A 186 -2.63 -10.57 12.14
N PRO A 187 -2.00 -11.37 11.25
CA PRO A 187 -2.10 -11.14 9.82
C PRO A 187 -3.54 -10.99 9.32
N GLY A 188 -3.85 -9.84 8.70
CA GLY A 188 -5.18 -9.50 8.20
C GLY A 188 -6.16 -8.94 9.25
N VAL A 189 -5.78 -8.84 10.52
CA VAL A 189 -6.59 -8.23 11.58
C VAL A 189 -5.88 -7.02 12.15
N LYS A 190 -6.50 -5.84 12.06
CA LYS A 190 -5.90 -4.59 12.54
C LYS A 190 -6.06 -4.45 14.06
N ASP A 191 -5.02 -3.92 14.69
CA ASP A 191 -5.03 -3.47 16.07
C ASP A 191 -5.43 -1.99 16.06
N HIS A 192 -6.63 -1.69 16.49
CA HIS A 192 -7.20 -0.34 16.43
C HIS A 192 -6.41 0.67 17.26
N ASP A 193 -5.80 0.27 18.38
CA ASP A 193 -4.96 1.14 19.19
C ASP A 193 -3.66 1.49 18.44
N LYS A 194 -3.05 0.52 17.76
CA LYS A 194 -1.87 0.79 16.92
C LYS A 194 -2.21 1.67 15.73
N VAL A 195 -3.36 1.45 15.08
CA VAL A 195 -3.84 2.32 14.00
C VAL A 195 -4.00 3.75 14.52
N ALA A 196 -4.75 3.97 15.60
CA ALA A 196 -4.97 5.29 16.18
C ALA A 196 -3.64 6.00 16.50
N ARG A 197 -2.70 5.28 17.15
CA ARG A 197 -1.36 5.80 17.47
C ARG A 197 -0.56 6.16 16.23
N LEU A 198 -0.65 5.37 15.15
CA LEU A 198 0.04 5.66 13.89
C LEU A 198 -0.45 7.00 13.32
N PHE A 199 -1.77 7.18 13.22
CA PHE A 199 -2.36 8.40 12.69
C PHE A 199 -2.01 9.63 13.54
N GLU A 200 -2.10 9.53 14.86
CA GLU A 200 -1.70 10.61 15.76
C GLU A 200 -0.25 11.04 15.53
N ARG A 201 0.66 10.07 15.41
CA ARG A 201 2.11 10.34 15.24
C ARG A 201 2.43 10.94 13.88
N VAL A 202 1.82 10.45 12.80
CA VAL A 202 2.03 11.00 11.45
C VAL A 202 1.52 12.44 11.33
N ARG A 203 0.38 12.75 11.96
CA ARG A 203 -0.17 14.13 11.97
C ARG A 203 0.70 15.14 12.70
N ARG A 204 1.59 14.69 13.58
CA ARG A 204 2.53 15.53 14.34
C ARG A 204 3.91 15.61 13.71
N ALA A 205 4.21 14.80 12.70
CA ALA A 205 5.49 14.78 11.99
C ALA A 205 5.52 15.78 10.83
#